data_d754690fea6b321a460324eb76230f60
#
_entry.id   d754690fea6b321a460324eb76230f60
#
_cell.length_a   1.000
_cell.length_b   1.000
_cell.length_c   1.000
_cell.angle_alpha   90.00
_cell.angle_beta   90.00
_cell.angle_gamma   90.00
#
_symmetry.space_group_name_H-M   'P 1'
#
loop_
_entity.id
_entity.type
_entity.pdbx_description
1 polymer ?
#
loop_
_entity_poly.entity_id
_entity_poly.type
_entity_poly.pdbx_seq_one_letter_code
_entity_poly.pdbx_strand_id
1 'polypeptide(L)'
;MSSKILWALIGGFLAGVFVRSFIALSWPFAAFLILLAAASLAYIFIDKEKKSALIIVAILFAAFAGGMVRMDGAGQTGDEGLTFVIGEKVTITGTVFEEPDVRENGIRLSVRVTELAVANATSTSLSTGTTSVSAGVLVLAPPHSDVSYGDVVRATGTLKLPEAFDTGAGRTFNYPQYLAKNGILYMLSFAQVERIGQGEKNYLKVAALRTKHLYLHGLQAVLPEPESGLAGGITVGDKRGVGEEYSDIFIAVGLIHIIVLSGYNITIVMSMAGKLLGGMPRAAQVASNAFIVIFIVLMAGAAPSAMRAGAMALLPLIARMTGRIYLALRALGVVALVMVVWNPLLLAYDPGFQLSVLATLGLVLLSPVCAGWLHWIPERFALREIAASTLGTQAMVLPLLLYQNGLLSLVALPANLLALVAVPWAMGLSVVAAFAGMILGPYAVVIAFPAYVILAYIIGVAQFFAALPFASVSVTAFSVWWMFAAYALLFGGVWYVQKRKSRTQGPAVSKK
;
A
#
# COMPACT_ATOMS: atom_id res chain seq x y z
N MET A 1 0.12 15.56 24.79
CA MET A 1 1.48 15.58 24.22
C MET A 1 1.62 16.81 23.31
N SER A 2 2.65 17.64 23.49
CA SER A 2 2.90 18.79 22.62
C SER A 2 3.05 18.33 21.16
N SER A 3 2.51 19.08 20.20
CA SER A 3 2.62 18.76 18.77
C SER A 3 4.09 18.55 18.33
N LYS A 4 5.00 19.33 18.90
CA LYS A 4 6.44 19.25 18.62
C LYS A 4 7.06 17.93 19.08
N ILE A 5 6.66 17.43 20.25
CA ILE A 5 7.10 16.13 20.77
C ILE A 5 6.64 14.98 19.86
N LEU A 6 5.38 15.00 19.43
CA LEU A 6 4.85 13.99 18.51
C LEU A 6 5.67 13.95 17.21
N TRP A 7 5.95 15.11 16.61
CA TRP A 7 6.71 15.18 15.35
C TRP A 7 8.19 14.80 15.53
N ALA A 8 8.79 15.09 16.67
CA ALA A 8 10.16 14.65 16.99
C ALA A 8 10.24 13.11 17.09
N LEU A 9 9.24 12.50 17.73
CA LEU A 9 9.14 11.04 17.85
C LEU A 9 8.95 10.40 16.47
N ILE A 10 7.96 10.86 15.69
CA ILE A 10 7.66 10.31 14.36
C ILE A 10 8.84 10.52 13.42
N GLY A 11 9.33 11.76 13.30
CA GLY A 11 10.42 12.11 12.40
C GLY A 11 11.72 11.42 12.76
N GLY A 12 12.07 11.38 14.05
CA GLY A 12 13.26 10.68 14.53
C GLY A 12 13.22 9.19 14.20
N PHE A 13 12.12 8.51 14.54
CA PHE A 13 11.99 7.07 14.30
C PHE A 13 12.03 6.72 12.81
N LEU A 14 11.22 7.40 12.00
CA LEU A 14 11.21 7.16 10.54
C LEU A 14 12.56 7.48 9.90
N ALA A 15 13.24 8.55 10.32
CA ALA A 15 14.58 8.87 9.84
C ALA A 15 15.61 7.80 10.24
N GLY A 16 15.53 7.28 11.47
CA GLY A 16 16.40 6.19 11.94
C GLY A 16 16.22 4.91 11.12
N VAL A 17 14.97 4.49 10.87
CA VAL A 17 14.66 3.35 10.00
C VAL A 17 15.17 3.60 8.58
N PHE A 18 14.89 4.78 8.00
CA PHE A 18 15.27 5.12 6.63
C PHE A 18 16.80 5.11 6.44
N VAL A 19 17.54 5.79 7.31
CA VAL A 19 19.01 5.84 7.23
C VAL A 19 19.59 4.44 7.37
N ARG A 20 19.11 3.64 8.34
CA ARG A 20 19.60 2.27 8.55
C ARG A 20 19.29 1.33 7.40
N SER A 21 18.22 1.58 6.63
CA SER A 21 17.88 0.79 5.43
C SER A 21 18.93 0.88 4.32
N PHE A 22 19.68 1.99 4.23
CA PHE A 22 20.65 2.23 3.17
C PHE A 22 22.11 2.28 3.64
N ILE A 23 22.32 2.58 4.93
CA ILE A 23 23.66 2.74 5.52
C ILE A 23 23.81 1.74 6.66
N ALA A 24 24.82 0.88 6.56
CA ALA A 24 25.16 -0.08 7.60
C ALA A 24 25.84 0.65 8.79
N LEU A 25 25.03 1.26 9.64
CA LEU A 25 25.49 1.88 10.89
C LEU A 25 25.58 0.82 11.99
N SER A 26 26.72 0.76 12.66
CA SER A 26 26.95 -0.20 13.74
C SER A 26 26.18 0.18 15.02
N TRP A 27 25.92 -0.80 15.88
CA TRP A 27 25.22 -0.59 17.14
C TRP A 27 25.85 0.48 18.08
N PRO A 28 27.20 0.71 18.10
CA PRO A 28 27.80 1.80 18.86
C PRO A 28 27.28 3.19 18.47
N PHE A 29 26.89 3.38 17.20
CA PHE A 29 26.30 4.64 16.78
C PHE A 29 24.89 4.86 17.39
N ALA A 30 24.08 3.81 17.47
CA ALA A 30 22.79 3.89 18.18
C ALA A 30 22.98 4.19 19.67
N ALA A 31 23.96 3.55 20.31
CA ALA A 31 24.33 3.82 21.71
C ALA A 31 24.81 5.27 21.91
N PHE A 32 25.60 5.79 20.98
CA PHE A 32 26.03 7.20 21.01
C PHE A 32 24.85 8.17 20.95
N LEU A 33 23.84 7.91 20.11
CA LEU A 33 22.64 8.74 20.04
C LEU A 33 21.81 8.67 21.33
N ILE A 34 21.75 7.51 21.98
CA ILE A 34 21.09 7.36 23.28
C ILE A 34 21.84 8.16 24.35
N LEU A 35 23.17 8.16 24.33
CA LEU A 35 23.98 8.99 25.22
C LEU A 35 23.75 10.49 24.99
N LEU A 36 23.64 10.93 23.73
CA LEU A 36 23.27 12.30 23.40
C LEU A 36 21.88 12.68 23.91
N ALA A 37 20.93 11.75 23.81
CA ALA A 37 19.58 11.94 24.36
C ALA A 37 19.63 12.08 25.89
N ALA A 38 20.39 11.22 26.58
CA ALA A 38 20.58 11.28 28.02
C ALA A 38 21.29 12.57 28.45
N ALA A 39 22.36 12.97 27.75
CA ALA A 39 23.06 14.24 27.98
C ALA A 39 22.14 15.45 27.81
N SER A 40 21.28 15.45 26.76
CA SER A 40 20.29 16.49 26.54
C SER A 40 19.28 16.59 27.69
N LEU A 41 18.86 15.45 28.25
CA LEU A 41 18.00 15.43 29.44
C LEU A 41 18.73 15.88 30.69
N ALA A 42 19.98 15.46 30.90
CA ALA A 42 20.80 15.90 32.03
C ALA A 42 21.06 17.42 32.01
N TYR A 43 21.27 18.00 30.83
CA TYR A 43 21.50 19.43 30.66
C TYR A 43 20.27 20.28 31.06
N ILE A 44 19.08 19.71 31.16
CA ILE A 44 17.87 20.40 31.70
C ILE A 44 18.07 20.88 33.15
N PHE A 45 18.87 20.16 33.94
CA PHE A 45 19.17 20.56 35.31
C PHE A 45 20.05 21.81 35.39
N ILE A 46 20.82 22.09 34.32
CA ILE A 46 21.71 23.25 34.22
C ILE A 46 20.96 24.44 33.61
N ASP A 47 20.22 24.23 32.49
CA ASP A 47 19.51 25.28 31.77
C ASP A 47 18.00 24.97 31.71
N LYS A 48 17.27 25.48 32.68
CA LYS A 48 15.82 25.30 32.79
C LYS A 48 15.03 26.08 31.73
N GLU A 49 15.58 27.15 31.17
CA GLU A 49 14.89 27.95 30.14
C GLU A 49 14.73 27.17 28.83
N LYS A 50 15.68 26.33 28.46
CA LYS A 50 15.66 25.51 27.25
C LYS A 50 15.00 24.14 27.41
N LYS A 51 14.38 23.86 28.59
CA LYS A 51 13.78 22.56 28.91
C LYS A 51 12.95 21.96 27.77
N SER A 52 12.07 22.76 27.15
CA SER A 52 11.18 22.26 26.08
C SER A 52 11.96 21.85 24.81
N ALA A 53 12.99 22.59 24.44
CA ALA A 53 13.84 22.28 23.28
C ALA A 53 14.69 21.03 23.53
N LEU A 54 15.29 20.93 24.71
CA LEU A 54 16.12 19.79 25.10
C LEU A 54 15.34 18.48 25.15
N ILE A 55 14.09 18.50 25.66
CA ILE A 55 13.20 17.33 25.61
C ILE A 55 12.91 16.90 24.17
N ILE A 56 12.68 17.86 23.26
CA ILE A 56 12.40 17.54 21.85
C ILE A 56 13.64 16.90 21.19
N VAL A 57 14.84 17.44 21.46
CA VAL A 57 16.10 16.92 20.94
C VAL A 57 16.39 15.51 21.50
N ALA A 58 16.19 15.31 22.80
CA ALA A 58 16.34 14.00 23.44
C ALA A 58 15.41 12.95 22.83
N ILE A 59 14.14 13.30 22.62
CA ILE A 59 13.16 12.41 21.99
C ILE A 59 13.55 12.10 20.55
N LEU A 60 14.04 13.10 19.79
CA LEU A 60 14.47 12.91 18.41
C LEU A 60 15.61 11.88 18.33
N PHE A 61 16.68 12.03 19.16
CA PHE A 61 17.82 11.10 19.16
C PHE A 61 17.43 9.71 19.66
N ALA A 62 16.64 9.61 20.72
CA ALA A 62 16.16 8.33 21.23
C ALA A 62 15.26 7.60 20.21
N ALA A 63 14.36 8.34 19.55
CA ALA A 63 13.50 7.78 18.51
C ALA A 63 14.30 7.35 17.29
N PHE A 64 15.31 8.13 16.87
CA PHE A 64 16.19 7.76 15.75
C PHE A 64 16.95 6.46 16.07
N ALA A 65 17.57 6.37 17.24
CA ALA A 65 18.24 5.15 17.69
C ALA A 65 17.27 3.95 17.75
N GLY A 66 16.05 4.15 18.27
CA GLY A 66 15.00 3.13 18.29
C GLY A 66 14.59 2.67 16.89
N GLY A 67 14.54 3.59 15.92
CA GLY A 67 14.29 3.26 14.52
C GLY A 67 15.40 2.41 13.90
N MET A 68 16.67 2.74 14.18
CA MET A 68 17.82 1.93 13.72
C MET A 68 17.76 0.51 14.28
N VAL A 69 17.61 0.37 15.60
CA VAL A 69 17.54 -0.94 16.27
C VAL A 69 16.36 -1.76 15.76
N ARG A 70 15.20 -1.11 15.51
CA ARG A 70 14.04 -1.80 14.95
C ARG A 70 14.29 -2.32 13.53
N MET A 71 15.04 -1.57 12.72
CA MET A 71 15.41 -2.01 11.38
C MET A 71 16.40 -3.18 11.42
N ASP A 72 17.37 -3.17 12.33
CA ASP A 72 18.29 -4.30 12.54
C ASP A 72 17.54 -5.57 12.96
N GLY A 73 16.59 -5.45 13.87
CA GLY A 73 15.76 -6.57 14.31
C GLY A 73 14.77 -7.09 13.24
N ALA A 74 14.62 -6.37 12.12
CA ALA A 74 13.82 -6.84 10.99
C ALA A 74 14.66 -7.54 9.91
N GLY A 75 15.99 -7.50 10.03
CA GLY A 75 16.87 -8.30 9.21
C GLY A 75 16.52 -9.77 9.40
N GLN A 76 15.77 -10.33 8.44
CA GLN A 76 15.42 -11.74 8.48
C GLN A 76 16.68 -12.52 8.15
N THR A 77 17.21 -13.20 9.15
CA THR A 77 18.25 -14.22 8.94
C THR A 77 17.59 -15.38 8.20
N GLY A 78 18.14 -15.72 7.03
CA GLY A 78 17.71 -16.90 6.29
C GLY A 78 17.85 -18.14 7.18
N ASP A 79 16.99 -19.11 6.92
CA ASP A 79 17.13 -20.42 7.58
C ASP A 79 18.39 -21.12 7.05
N GLU A 80 19.25 -21.58 7.97
CA GLU A 80 20.52 -22.24 7.61
C GLU A 80 20.28 -23.46 6.71
N GLY A 81 19.24 -24.25 6.99
CA GLY A 81 18.90 -25.43 6.21
C GLY A 81 18.58 -25.13 4.76
N LEU A 82 17.81 -24.05 4.49
CA LEU A 82 17.50 -23.62 3.13
C LEU A 82 18.69 -22.96 2.45
N THR A 83 19.53 -22.26 3.20
CA THR A 83 20.71 -21.58 2.65
C THR A 83 21.74 -22.56 2.09
N PHE A 84 21.90 -23.72 2.70
CA PHE A 84 22.84 -24.76 2.24
C PHE A 84 22.41 -25.45 0.94
N VAL A 85 21.13 -25.43 0.60
CA VAL A 85 20.58 -26.14 -0.57
C VAL A 85 20.16 -25.18 -1.72
N ILE A 86 20.67 -23.94 -1.70
CA ILE A 86 20.44 -22.99 -2.78
C ILE A 86 21.04 -23.53 -4.09
N GLY A 87 20.24 -23.51 -5.16
CA GLY A 87 20.62 -24.04 -6.48
C GLY A 87 20.26 -25.50 -6.68
N GLU A 88 19.91 -26.24 -5.63
CA GLU A 88 19.53 -27.64 -5.71
C GLU A 88 18.02 -27.83 -5.95
N LYS A 89 17.67 -29.03 -6.42
CA LYS A 89 16.27 -29.45 -6.52
C LYS A 89 15.85 -30.02 -5.16
N VAL A 90 14.88 -29.30 -4.54
CA VAL A 90 14.38 -29.64 -3.21
C VAL A 90 12.88 -29.86 -3.23
N THR A 91 12.40 -30.62 -2.25
CA THR A 91 10.98 -30.77 -1.95
C THR A 91 10.69 -30.09 -0.62
N ILE A 92 9.81 -29.11 -0.63
CA ILE A 92 9.35 -28.39 0.56
C ILE A 92 7.91 -28.77 0.87
N THR A 93 7.58 -28.87 2.16
CA THR A 93 6.21 -28.98 2.65
C THR A 93 5.90 -27.76 3.50
N GLY A 94 4.74 -27.14 3.26
CA GLY A 94 4.38 -25.94 3.99
C GLY A 94 2.96 -25.47 3.74
N THR A 95 2.55 -24.43 4.47
CA THR A 95 1.20 -23.88 4.41
C THR A 95 1.18 -22.58 3.58
N VAL A 96 0.21 -22.46 2.68
CA VAL A 96 -0.03 -21.24 1.89
C VAL A 96 -0.62 -20.16 2.80
N PHE A 97 0.12 -19.08 3.06
CA PHE A 97 -0.24 -18.06 4.04
C PHE A 97 -0.80 -16.75 3.43
N GLU A 98 -0.73 -16.62 2.12
CA GLU A 98 -1.38 -15.53 1.35
C GLU A 98 -2.36 -16.10 0.31
N GLU A 99 -3.23 -15.25 -0.24
CA GLU A 99 -4.09 -15.62 -1.37
C GLU A 99 -3.20 -15.92 -2.59
N PRO A 100 -3.35 -17.09 -3.27
CA PRO A 100 -2.60 -17.41 -4.47
C PRO A 100 -2.69 -16.31 -5.53
N ASP A 101 -1.57 -15.86 -6.10
CA ASP A 101 -1.53 -14.87 -7.16
C ASP A 101 -1.54 -15.57 -8.53
N VAL A 102 -2.74 -15.71 -9.09
CA VAL A 102 -2.96 -16.35 -10.39
C VAL A 102 -2.62 -15.36 -11.51
N ARG A 103 -1.74 -15.76 -12.42
CA ARG A 103 -1.32 -15.01 -13.60
C ARG A 103 -1.42 -15.88 -14.85
N GLU A 104 -1.38 -15.27 -16.02
CA GLU A 104 -1.40 -16.00 -17.30
C GLU A 104 -0.31 -17.08 -17.40
N ASN A 105 0.88 -16.79 -16.90
CA ASN A 105 2.06 -17.66 -16.99
C ASN A 105 2.26 -18.57 -15.77
N GLY A 106 1.36 -18.63 -14.82
CA GLY A 106 1.48 -19.48 -13.62
C GLY A 106 0.88 -18.88 -12.36
N ILE A 107 0.97 -19.64 -11.28
CA ILE A 107 0.47 -19.24 -9.96
C ILE A 107 1.64 -18.98 -9.03
N ARG A 108 1.62 -17.84 -8.33
CA ARG A 108 2.58 -17.52 -7.29
C ARG A 108 1.98 -17.84 -5.93
N LEU A 109 2.61 -18.76 -5.20
CA LEU A 109 2.17 -19.19 -3.88
C LEU A 109 3.17 -18.70 -2.83
N SER A 110 2.72 -17.96 -1.83
CA SER A 110 3.51 -17.62 -0.64
C SER A 110 3.37 -18.76 0.38
N VAL A 111 4.38 -19.60 0.49
CA VAL A 111 4.37 -20.80 1.33
C VAL A 111 5.27 -20.60 2.54
N ARG A 112 4.74 -20.83 3.75
CA ARG A 112 5.53 -20.97 4.98
C ARG A 112 5.95 -22.40 5.12
N VAL A 113 7.24 -22.66 4.89
CA VAL A 113 7.82 -23.98 4.92
C VAL A 113 7.91 -24.49 6.36
N THR A 114 7.54 -25.75 6.56
CA THR A 114 7.66 -26.47 7.82
C THR A 114 8.65 -27.62 7.73
N GLU A 115 8.80 -28.20 6.53
CA GLU A 115 9.68 -29.34 6.29
C GLU A 115 10.44 -29.19 4.97
N LEU A 116 11.69 -29.61 4.97
CA LEU A 116 12.58 -29.61 3.82
C LEU A 116 13.12 -31.03 3.58
N ALA A 117 13.05 -31.51 2.34
CA ALA A 117 13.70 -32.72 1.87
C ALA A 117 14.52 -32.43 0.62
N VAL A 118 15.77 -32.90 0.57
CA VAL A 118 16.65 -32.73 -0.58
C VAL A 118 16.52 -33.93 -1.51
N ALA A 119 16.26 -33.72 -2.79
CA ALA A 119 15.96 -34.78 -3.76
C ALA A 119 17.17 -35.67 -4.11
N ASN A 120 18.40 -35.25 -3.82
CA ASN A 120 19.66 -35.92 -4.23
C ASN A 120 20.51 -36.42 -3.06
N ALA A 121 19.95 -36.88 -1.95
CA ALA A 121 20.72 -37.58 -0.95
C ALA A 121 21.08 -38.99 -1.49
N THR A 122 22.11 -39.05 -2.37
CA THR A 122 22.81 -40.32 -2.64
C THR A 122 23.39 -40.81 -1.32
N SER A 123 22.91 -41.97 -0.94
CA SER A 123 23.27 -42.76 0.21
C SER A 123 24.74 -42.67 0.63
N THR A 124 25.05 -41.78 1.56
CA THR A 124 26.02 -42.08 2.64
C THR A 124 25.88 -40.96 3.69
N SER A 125 25.22 -41.28 4.80
CA SER A 125 25.24 -40.55 6.08
C SER A 125 24.64 -39.16 6.21
N LEU A 126 23.52 -38.84 5.55
CA LEU A 126 22.57 -37.92 6.18
C LEU A 126 21.19 -38.59 6.10
N SER A 127 20.65 -38.89 7.25
CA SER A 127 19.30 -39.40 7.44
C SER A 127 18.30 -38.67 6.53
N THR A 128 17.33 -39.41 6.00
CA THR A 128 16.01 -38.92 5.57
C THR A 128 15.35 -38.14 6.73
N GLY A 129 16.01 -37.12 7.24
CA GLY A 129 15.53 -36.22 8.27
C GLY A 129 14.85 -35.06 7.61
N THR A 130 13.54 -35.01 7.67
CA THR A 130 12.78 -33.79 7.52
C THR A 130 13.34 -32.78 8.51
N THR A 131 14.08 -31.78 8.01
CA THR A 131 14.56 -30.69 8.84
C THR A 131 13.40 -29.73 9.03
N SER A 132 13.04 -29.43 10.27
CA SER A 132 12.05 -28.42 10.56
C SER A 132 12.61 -27.02 10.21
N VAL A 133 11.98 -26.37 9.25
CA VAL A 133 12.38 -25.07 8.71
C VAL A 133 11.24 -24.09 8.92
N SER A 134 11.55 -22.84 9.27
CA SER A 134 10.53 -21.79 9.39
C SER A 134 10.90 -20.58 8.55
N ALA A 135 10.65 -20.67 7.26
CA ALA A 135 10.91 -19.57 6.32
C ALA A 135 9.78 -19.42 5.30
N GLY A 136 9.62 -18.20 4.79
CA GLY A 136 8.74 -17.93 3.66
C GLY A 136 9.43 -18.20 2.34
N VAL A 137 8.79 -18.98 1.47
CA VAL A 137 9.24 -19.29 0.12
C VAL A 137 8.17 -18.90 -0.89
N LEU A 138 8.57 -18.20 -1.94
CA LEU A 138 7.70 -17.92 -3.08
C LEU A 138 7.79 -19.09 -4.08
N VAL A 139 6.72 -19.85 -4.22
CA VAL A 139 6.65 -20.98 -5.12
C VAL A 139 5.99 -20.56 -6.43
N LEU A 140 6.68 -20.79 -7.54
CA LEU A 140 6.17 -20.55 -8.90
C LEU A 140 5.61 -21.87 -9.45
N ALA A 141 4.28 -22.00 -9.42
CA ALA A 141 3.53 -23.19 -9.83
C ALA A 141 2.89 -23.03 -11.22
N PRO A 142 2.58 -24.14 -11.92
CA PRO A 142 1.83 -24.11 -13.17
C PRO A 142 0.44 -23.48 -13.03
N PRO A 143 -0.17 -22.94 -14.11
CA PRO A 143 -1.42 -22.17 -14.07
C PRO A 143 -2.64 -22.96 -13.53
N HIS A 144 -2.63 -24.27 -13.59
CA HIS A 144 -3.77 -25.14 -13.24
C HIS A 144 -3.65 -25.79 -11.85
N SER A 145 -2.84 -25.24 -10.95
CA SER A 145 -2.73 -25.76 -9.58
C SER A 145 -3.94 -25.32 -8.74
N ASP A 146 -4.78 -26.27 -8.33
CA ASP A 146 -5.95 -26.01 -7.47
C ASP A 146 -5.52 -25.91 -6.00
N VAL A 147 -4.97 -24.75 -5.64
CA VAL A 147 -4.44 -24.44 -4.30
C VAL A 147 -5.07 -23.17 -3.78
N SER A 148 -5.51 -23.21 -2.53
CA SER A 148 -6.17 -22.10 -1.85
C SER A 148 -5.39 -21.63 -0.60
N TYR A 149 -5.75 -20.45 -0.09
CA TYR A 149 -5.24 -19.95 1.19
C TYR A 149 -5.46 -20.97 2.33
N GLY A 150 -4.39 -21.28 3.06
CA GLY A 150 -4.39 -22.18 4.19
C GLY A 150 -4.29 -23.66 3.82
N ASP A 151 -4.10 -24.00 2.56
CA ASP A 151 -3.81 -25.38 2.17
C ASP A 151 -2.34 -25.72 2.48
N VAL A 152 -2.12 -26.97 2.86
CA VAL A 152 -0.77 -27.54 3.00
C VAL A 152 -0.37 -28.13 1.66
N VAL A 153 0.76 -27.68 1.15
CA VAL A 153 1.28 -28.09 -0.15
C VAL A 153 2.65 -28.72 -0.02
N ARG A 154 2.89 -29.69 -0.89
CA ARG A 154 4.22 -30.23 -1.19
C ARG A 154 4.65 -29.65 -2.52
N ALA A 155 5.78 -28.96 -2.55
CA ALA A 155 6.30 -28.34 -3.76
C ALA A 155 7.72 -28.82 -4.02
N THR A 156 7.98 -29.31 -5.24
CA THR A 156 9.30 -29.81 -5.66
C THR A 156 9.80 -28.93 -6.81
N GLY A 157 10.97 -28.33 -6.63
CA GLY A 157 11.54 -27.41 -7.63
C GLY A 157 12.96 -26.98 -7.26
N THR A 158 13.53 -26.06 -8.02
CA THR A 158 14.87 -25.53 -7.76
C THR A 158 14.79 -24.33 -6.84
N LEU A 159 15.48 -24.40 -5.70
CA LEU A 159 15.54 -23.32 -4.72
C LEU A 159 16.51 -22.24 -5.17
N LYS A 160 16.07 -20.97 -5.18
CA LYS A 160 16.87 -19.82 -5.58
C LYS A 160 16.68 -18.67 -4.60
N LEU A 161 17.65 -17.76 -4.57
CA LEU A 161 17.44 -16.44 -3.98
C LEU A 161 16.71 -15.55 -4.98
N PRO A 162 15.79 -14.67 -4.51
CA PRO A 162 15.26 -13.61 -5.35
C PRO A 162 16.38 -12.67 -5.78
N GLU A 163 16.38 -12.27 -7.05
CA GLU A 163 17.36 -11.33 -7.59
C GLU A 163 16.71 -9.99 -7.92
N ALA A 164 17.49 -8.92 -7.80
CA ALA A 164 17.08 -7.61 -8.29
C ALA A 164 17.01 -7.65 -9.82
N PHE A 165 16.01 -7.01 -10.41
CA PHE A 165 15.86 -6.99 -11.86
C PHE A 165 15.82 -5.56 -12.40
N ASP A 166 16.27 -5.40 -13.64
CA ASP A 166 16.20 -4.12 -14.36
C ASP A 166 14.76 -3.88 -14.82
N THR A 167 14.20 -2.73 -14.43
CA THR A 167 12.87 -2.29 -14.87
C THR A 167 12.91 -1.49 -16.17
N GLY A 168 14.07 -1.38 -16.80
CA GLY A 168 14.33 -0.60 -17.99
C GLY A 168 14.94 0.77 -17.72
N ALA A 169 15.59 1.32 -18.75
CA ALA A 169 16.24 2.64 -18.71
C ALA A 169 17.26 2.84 -17.56
N GLY A 170 17.95 1.76 -17.15
CA GLY A 170 19.00 1.78 -16.11
C GLY A 170 18.47 1.83 -14.67
N ARG A 171 17.24 1.37 -14.43
CA ARG A 171 16.65 1.28 -13.09
C ARG A 171 16.60 -0.15 -12.62
N THR A 172 17.07 -0.39 -11.38
CA THR A 172 16.99 -1.70 -10.75
C THR A 172 15.96 -1.69 -9.63
N PHE A 173 15.08 -2.70 -9.62
CA PHE A 173 14.12 -2.93 -8.55
C PHE A 173 14.67 -3.94 -7.56
N ASN A 174 14.74 -3.57 -6.27
CA ASN A 174 15.22 -4.45 -5.21
C ASN A 174 14.12 -5.46 -4.80
N TYR A 175 13.92 -6.46 -5.66
CA TYR A 175 12.92 -7.51 -5.46
C TYR A 175 13.16 -8.36 -4.21
N PRO A 176 14.41 -8.70 -3.83
CA PRO A 176 14.69 -9.41 -2.57
C PRO A 176 14.10 -8.71 -1.34
N GLN A 177 14.37 -7.43 -1.17
CA GLN A 177 13.86 -6.66 -0.03
C GLN A 177 12.34 -6.42 -0.11
N TYR A 178 11.81 -6.30 -1.33
CA TYR A 178 10.36 -6.23 -1.54
C TYR A 178 9.66 -7.51 -1.09
N LEU A 179 10.21 -8.70 -1.33
CA LEU A 179 9.67 -9.97 -0.85
C LEU A 179 9.91 -10.17 0.65
N ALA A 180 11.08 -9.77 1.15
CA ALA A 180 11.45 -9.88 2.56
C ALA A 180 10.45 -9.16 3.49
N LYS A 181 9.80 -8.07 3.05
CA LYS A 181 8.73 -7.41 3.84
C LYS A 181 7.56 -8.33 4.17
N ASN A 182 7.29 -9.34 3.32
CA ASN A 182 6.24 -10.36 3.53
C ASN A 182 6.80 -11.64 4.20
N GLY A 183 8.07 -11.62 4.61
CA GLY A 183 8.72 -12.78 5.21
C GLY A 183 9.20 -13.82 4.19
N ILE A 184 9.27 -13.47 2.91
CA ILE A 184 9.69 -14.35 1.82
C ILE A 184 11.15 -14.04 1.49
N LEU A 185 12.04 -15.01 1.71
CA LEU A 185 13.48 -14.90 1.49
C LEU A 185 13.98 -15.74 0.33
N TYR A 186 13.23 -16.76 -0.07
CA TYR A 186 13.61 -17.73 -1.10
C TYR A 186 12.52 -17.84 -2.15
N MET A 187 12.90 -18.34 -3.33
CA MET A 187 12.00 -18.66 -4.44
C MET A 187 12.21 -20.10 -4.88
N LEU A 188 11.12 -20.81 -5.15
CA LEU A 188 11.13 -22.13 -5.74
C LEU A 188 10.64 -22.04 -7.18
N SER A 189 11.57 -22.21 -8.13
CA SER A 189 11.28 -22.11 -9.56
C SER A 189 10.93 -23.47 -10.15
N PHE A 190 10.06 -23.46 -11.19
CA PHE A 190 9.61 -24.67 -11.90
C PHE A 190 9.00 -25.71 -10.96
N ALA A 191 8.21 -25.24 -9.99
CA ALA A 191 7.70 -26.10 -8.95
C ALA A 191 6.54 -26.97 -9.44
N GLN A 192 6.64 -28.28 -9.19
CA GLN A 192 5.48 -29.16 -9.19
C GLN A 192 4.83 -29.08 -7.81
N VAL A 193 3.56 -28.72 -7.76
CA VAL A 193 2.84 -28.49 -6.50
C VAL A 193 1.72 -29.49 -6.35
N GLU A 194 1.69 -30.17 -5.22
CA GLU A 194 0.66 -31.10 -4.82
C GLU A 194 0.01 -30.62 -3.52
N ARG A 195 -1.31 -30.59 -3.47
CA ARG A 195 -2.07 -30.30 -2.27
C ARG A 195 -2.15 -31.56 -1.42
N ILE A 196 -1.59 -31.54 -0.22
CA ILE A 196 -1.55 -32.71 0.69
C ILE A 196 -2.53 -32.61 1.86
N GLY A 197 -3.05 -31.41 2.15
CA GLY A 197 -3.98 -31.25 3.26
C GLY A 197 -4.46 -29.82 3.49
N GLN A 198 -5.03 -29.60 4.65
CA GLN A 198 -5.44 -28.27 5.11
C GLN A 198 -4.67 -27.95 6.39
N GLY A 199 -4.07 -26.77 6.44
CA GLY A 199 -3.37 -26.24 7.60
C GLY A 199 -4.23 -25.30 8.46
N GLU A 200 -3.58 -24.63 9.40
CA GLU A 200 -4.24 -23.60 10.21
C GLU A 200 -4.75 -22.44 9.36
N LYS A 201 -6.01 -22.09 9.56
CA LYS A 201 -6.70 -21.03 8.80
C LYS A 201 -7.20 -19.95 9.75
N ASN A 202 -6.92 -18.69 9.40
CA ASN A 202 -7.62 -17.57 10.03
C ASN A 202 -9.04 -17.51 9.46
N TYR A 203 -10.03 -17.86 10.26
CA TYR A 203 -11.45 -17.91 9.84
C TYR A 203 -11.97 -16.59 9.30
N LEU A 204 -11.51 -15.46 9.85
CA LEU A 204 -11.92 -14.14 9.36
C LEU A 204 -11.35 -13.86 7.96
N LYS A 205 -10.08 -14.23 7.73
CA LYS A 205 -9.45 -14.10 6.40
C LYS A 205 -10.12 -15.05 5.39
N VAL A 206 -10.43 -16.28 5.80
CA VAL A 206 -11.16 -17.23 4.94
C VAL A 206 -12.54 -16.67 4.57
N ALA A 207 -13.30 -16.14 5.54
CA ALA A 207 -14.60 -15.53 5.28
C ALA A 207 -14.47 -14.34 4.31
N ALA A 208 -13.49 -13.46 4.51
CA ALA A 208 -13.25 -12.33 3.63
C ALA A 208 -12.92 -12.76 2.20
N LEU A 209 -12.03 -13.75 2.03
CA LEU A 209 -11.65 -14.27 0.71
C LEU A 209 -12.83 -14.99 0.02
N ARG A 210 -13.61 -15.80 0.76
CA ARG A 210 -14.82 -16.42 0.20
C ARG A 210 -15.83 -15.36 -0.27
N THR A 211 -16.07 -14.34 0.53
CA THR A 211 -16.96 -13.24 0.14
C THR A 211 -16.42 -12.50 -1.08
N LYS A 212 -15.11 -12.24 -1.15
CA LYS A 212 -14.46 -11.66 -2.33
C LYS A 212 -14.70 -12.51 -3.57
N HIS A 213 -14.46 -13.83 -3.51
CA HIS A 213 -14.66 -14.72 -4.66
C HIS A 213 -16.11 -14.80 -5.09
N LEU A 214 -17.06 -14.90 -4.14
CA LEU A 214 -18.49 -14.86 -4.45
C LEU A 214 -18.88 -13.54 -5.13
N TYR A 215 -18.36 -12.42 -4.63
CA TYR A 215 -18.59 -11.10 -5.20
C TYR A 215 -18.07 -11.00 -6.64
N LEU A 216 -16.82 -11.45 -6.87
CA LEU A 216 -16.21 -11.46 -8.21
C LEU A 216 -16.96 -12.38 -9.17
N HIS A 217 -17.37 -13.55 -8.72
CA HIS A 217 -18.22 -14.47 -9.49
C HIS A 217 -19.54 -13.83 -9.91
N GLY A 218 -20.18 -13.09 -8.96
CA GLY A 218 -21.40 -12.32 -9.26
C GLY A 218 -21.18 -11.25 -10.34
N LEU A 219 -20.04 -10.54 -10.31
CA LEU A 219 -19.69 -9.57 -11.35
C LEU A 219 -19.46 -10.24 -12.71
N GLN A 220 -18.67 -11.32 -12.75
CA GLN A 220 -18.34 -12.05 -13.98
C GLN A 220 -19.56 -12.70 -14.64
N ALA A 221 -20.60 -13.04 -13.85
CA ALA A 221 -21.84 -13.59 -14.39
C ALA A 221 -22.63 -12.56 -15.23
N VAL A 222 -22.43 -11.25 -15.02
CA VAL A 222 -23.30 -10.18 -15.58
C VAL A 222 -22.53 -9.09 -16.33
N LEU A 223 -21.22 -9.00 -16.16
CA LEU A 223 -20.35 -8.03 -16.85
C LEU A 223 -19.29 -8.77 -17.66
N PRO A 224 -19.01 -8.34 -18.89
CA PRO A 224 -17.90 -8.86 -19.67
C PRO A 224 -16.56 -8.36 -19.13
N GLU A 225 -15.45 -8.91 -19.59
CA GLU A 225 -14.14 -8.33 -19.41
C GLU A 225 -13.86 -7.31 -20.52
N PRO A 226 -13.20 -6.19 -20.22
CA PRO A 226 -12.49 -5.85 -18.98
C PRO A 226 -13.33 -5.17 -17.88
N GLU A 227 -14.61 -4.91 -18.10
CA GLU A 227 -15.47 -4.17 -17.17
C GLU A 227 -15.63 -4.91 -15.83
N SER A 228 -15.78 -6.25 -15.85
CA SER A 228 -15.87 -7.07 -14.63
C SER A 228 -14.58 -6.96 -13.79
N GLY A 229 -13.42 -6.99 -14.43
CA GLY A 229 -12.12 -6.81 -13.81
C GLY A 229 -11.94 -5.42 -13.20
N LEU A 230 -12.31 -4.36 -13.92
CA LEU A 230 -12.29 -2.99 -13.39
C LEU A 230 -13.22 -2.85 -12.19
N ALA A 231 -14.44 -3.40 -12.26
CA ALA A 231 -15.39 -3.40 -11.14
C ALA A 231 -14.81 -4.09 -9.90
N GLY A 232 -14.17 -5.26 -10.05
CA GLY A 232 -13.46 -5.97 -8.98
C GLY A 232 -12.31 -5.15 -8.40
N GLY A 233 -11.51 -4.50 -9.26
CA GLY A 233 -10.41 -3.64 -8.85
C GLY A 233 -10.84 -2.48 -7.96
N ILE A 234 -11.83 -1.71 -8.41
CA ILE A 234 -12.30 -0.50 -7.69
C ILE A 234 -13.08 -0.80 -6.41
N THR A 235 -13.70 -1.99 -6.28
CA THR A 235 -14.56 -2.34 -5.14
C THR A 235 -13.88 -3.20 -4.10
N VAL A 236 -13.20 -4.29 -4.50
CA VAL A 236 -12.58 -5.25 -3.59
C VAL A 236 -11.06 -5.34 -3.73
N GLY A 237 -10.48 -4.52 -4.61
CA GLY A 237 -9.03 -4.43 -4.78
C GLY A 237 -8.42 -5.59 -5.58
N ASP A 238 -9.22 -6.30 -6.38
CA ASP A 238 -8.71 -7.35 -7.24
C ASP A 238 -8.16 -6.78 -8.55
N LYS A 239 -6.82 -6.69 -8.62
CA LYS A 239 -6.12 -6.12 -9.77
C LYS A 239 -6.06 -7.04 -10.99
N ARG A 240 -6.32 -8.33 -10.80
CA ARG A 240 -6.03 -9.40 -11.77
C ARG A 240 -7.01 -9.42 -12.92
N GLY A 241 -8.28 -9.14 -12.64
CA GLY A 241 -9.35 -9.21 -13.64
C GLY A 241 -9.27 -8.16 -14.75
N VAL A 242 -8.39 -7.16 -14.64
CA VAL A 242 -8.27 -6.11 -15.68
C VAL A 242 -7.36 -6.54 -16.83
N GLY A 243 -6.48 -7.53 -16.61
CA GLY A 243 -5.47 -7.96 -17.60
C GLY A 243 -4.27 -7.00 -17.71
N GLU A 244 -3.17 -7.51 -18.30
CA GLU A 244 -1.93 -6.72 -18.44
C GLU A 244 -2.10 -5.57 -19.42
N GLU A 245 -2.75 -5.79 -20.57
CA GLU A 245 -2.98 -4.78 -21.61
C GLU A 245 -3.68 -3.52 -21.05
N TYR A 246 -4.80 -3.71 -20.36
CA TYR A 246 -5.53 -2.57 -19.78
C TYR A 246 -4.78 -1.95 -18.60
N SER A 247 -4.04 -2.74 -17.83
CA SER A 247 -3.17 -2.21 -16.78
C SER A 247 -2.14 -1.25 -17.33
N ASP A 248 -1.52 -1.58 -18.46
CA ASP A 248 -0.54 -0.72 -19.16
C ASP A 248 -1.19 0.57 -19.69
N ILE A 249 -2.39 0.48 -20.26
CA ILE A 249 -3.18 1.64 -20.67
C ILE A 249 -3.42 2.58 -19.48
N PHE A 250 -3.88 2.04 -18.34
CA PHE A 250 -4.14 2.82 -17.13
C PHE A 250 -2.88 3.41 -16.51
N ILE A 251 -1.74 2.71 -16.62
CA ILE A 251 -0.42 3.23 -16.20
C ILE A 251 -0.02 4.41 -17.09
N ALA A 252 -0.12 4.27 -18.42
CA ALA A 252 0.28 5.30 -19.38
C ALA A 252 -0.50 6.61 -19.19
N VAL A 253 -1.79 6.53 -18.87
CA VAL A 253 -2.63 7.71 -18.61
C VAL A 253 -2.65 8.18 -17.15
N GLY A 254 -1.93 7.51 -16.24
CA GLY A 254 -1.85 7.87 -14.83
C GLY A 254 -3.11 7.51 -14.01
N LEU A 255 -3.94 6.60 -14.49
CA LEU A 255 -5.18 6.15 -13.85
C LEU A 255 -5.05 4.84 -13.06
N ILE A 256 -3.86 4.23 -13.00
CA ILE A 256 -3.64 2.93 -12.34
C ILE A 256 -4.11 2.90 -10.87
N HIS A 257 -4.07 4.03 -10.18
CA HIS A 257 -4.52 4.17 -8.81
C HIS A 257 -6.04 3.98 -8.62
N ILE A 258 -6.83 4.00 -9.69
CA ILE A 258 -8.28 3.70 -9.69
C ILE A 258 -8.48 2.19 -9.55
N ILE A 259 -7.72 1.37 -10.30
CA ILE A 259 -7.82 -0.10 -10.29
C ILE A 259 -7.39 -0.67 -8.91
N VAL A 260 -6.47 0.01 -8.23
CA VAL A 260 -5.98 -0.40 -6.90
C VAL A 260 -6.89 0.17 -5.83
N LEU A 261 -7.26 -0.65 -4.84
CA LEU A 261 -8.05 -0.16 -3.71
C LEU A 261 -7.33 1.00 -3.01
N SER A 262 -7.88 2.19 -3.17
CA SER A 262 -7.30 3.45 -2.68
C SER A 262 -8.06 3.97 -1.45
N GLY A 263 -7.48 4.97 -0.77
CA GLY A 263 -8.17 5.67 0.31
C GLY A 263 -9.46 6.35 -0.14
N TYR A 264 -9.53 6.79 -1.38
CA TYR A 264 -10.74 7.35 -2.00
C TYR A 264 -11.86 6.33 -2.08
N ASN A 265 -11.56 5.11 -2.54
CA ASN A 265 -12.54 4.02 -2.65
C ASN A 265 -13.10 3.64 -1.27
N ILE A 266 -12.25 3.50 -0.25
CA ILE A 266 -12.69 3.23 1.13
C ILE A 266 -13.59 4.37 1.66
N THR A 267 -13.27 5.62 1.36
CA THR A 267 -14.08 6.78 1.76
C THR A 267 -15.45 6.76 1.10
N ILE A 268 -15.54 6.38 -0.18
CA ILE A 268 -16.80 6.21 -0.90
C ILE A 268 -17.66 5.14 -0.23
N VAL A 269 -17.10 3.95 0.02
CA VAL A 269 -17.82 2.86 0.69
C VAL A 269 -18.32 3.29 2.06
N MET A 270 -17.49 3.97 2.86
CA MET A 270 -17.92 4.49 4.17
C MET A 270 -19.04 5.53 4.06
N SER A 271 -18.99 6.40 3.05
CA SER A 271 -20.05 7.37 2.80
C SER A 271 -21.37 6.70 2.43
N MET A 272 -21.32 5.67 1.58
CA MET A 272 -22.50 4.89 1.20
C MET A 272 -23.05 4.10 2.41
N ALA A 273 -22.18 3.38 3.14
CA ALA A 273 -22.54 2.66 4.34
C ALA A 273 -23.14 3.60 5.41
N GLY A 274 -22.55 4.79 5.61
CA GLY A 274 -23.06 5.80 6.53
C GLY A 274 -24.48 6.27 6.19
N LYS A 275 -24.82 6.38 4.90
CA LYS A 275 -26.20 6.71 4.46
C LYS A 275 -27.18 5.58 4.72
N LEU A 276 -26.76 4.32 4.45
CA LEU A 276 -27.59 3.14 4.69
C LEU A 276 -27.83 2.89 6.19
N LEU A 277 -26.83 3.15 7.02
CA LEU A 277 -26.84 2.93 8.46
C LEU A 277 -27.32 4.15 9.25
N GLY A 278 -27.78 5.21 8.59
CA GLY A 278 -28.16 6.50 9.21
C GLY A 278 -29.24 6.42 10.29
N GLY A 279 -30.10 5.38 10.25
CA GLY A 279 -31.14 5.12 11.26
C GLY A 279 -30.67 4.40 12.51
N MET A 280 -29.40 3.95 12.57
CA MET A 280 -28.88 3.19 13.71
C MET A 280 -28.37 4.12 14.82
N PRO A 281 -28.33 3.64 16.10
CA PRO A 281 -27.65 4.33 17.17
C PRO A 281 -26.18 4.62 16.82
N ARG A 282 -25.63 5.77 17.25
CA ARG A 282 -24.28 6.21 16.89
C ARG A 282 -23.19 5.15 17.15
N ALA A 283 -23.28 4.43 18.26
CA ALA A 283 -22.31 3.38 18.60
C ALA A 283 -22.36 2.21 17.60
N ALA A 284 -23.56 1.77 17.21
CA ALA A 284 -23.76 0.72 16.22
C ALA A 284 -23.29 1.17 14.83
N GLN A 285 -23.56 2.41 14.43
CA GLN A 285 -23.08 2.98 13.18
C GLN A 285 -21.54 2.99 13.09
N VAL A 286 -20.86 3.38 14.17
CA VAL A 286 -19.40 3.38 14.22
C VAL A 286 -18.85 1.96 14.20
N ALA A 287 -19.42 1.05 14.95
CA ALA A 287 -19.00 -0.35 14.98
C ALA A 287 -19.19 -1.02 13.59
N SER A 288 -20.33 -0.80 12.94
CA SER A 288 -20.59 -1.31 11.59
C SER A 288 -19.64 -0.73 10.55
N ASN A 289 -19.37 0.59 10.58
CA ASN A 289 -18.40 1.21 9.68
C ASN A 289 -16.99 0.67 9.92
N ALA A 290 -16.58 0.49 11.18
CA ALA A 290 -15.28 -0.09 11.51
C ALA A 290 -15.17 -1.54 10.99
N PHE A 291 -16.21 -2.34 11.18
CA PHE A 291 -16.26 -3.71 10.64
C PHE A 291 -16.16 -3.73 9.12
N ILE A 292 -16.93 -2.89 8.41
CA ILE A 292 -16.89 -2.78 6.94
C ILE A 292 -15.48 -2.43 6.45
N VAL A 293 -14.83 -1.44 7.07
CA VAL A 293 -13.46 -1.05 6.68
C VAL A 293 -12.47 -2.19 6.89
N ILE A 294 -12.49 -2.82 8.06
CA ILE A 294 -11.59 -3.94 8.36
C ILE A 294 -11.83 -5.09 7.38
N PHE A 295 -13.10 -5.40 7.11
CA PHE A 295 -13.47 -6.48 6.20
C PHE A 295 -13.00 -6.23 4.76
N ILE A 296 -13.17 -5.00 4.25
CA ILE A 296 -12.66 -4.61 2.92
C ILE A 296 -11.14 -4.67 2.85
N VAL A 297 -10.43 -4.22 3.89
CA VAL A 297 -8.96 -4.31 3.95
C VAL A 297 -8.50 -5.76 3.90
N LEU A 298 -9.22 -6.67 4.59
CA LEU A 298 -8.93 -8.11 4.54
C LEU A 298 -9.24 -8.72 3.16
N MET A 299 -10.34 -8.33 2.52
CA MET A 299 -10.67 -8.75 1.13
C MET A 299 -9.59 -8.30 0.14
N ALA A 300 -9.01 -7.11 0.33
CA ALA A 300 -7.90 -6.59 -0.47
C ALA A 300 -6.54 -7.23 -0.14
N GLY A 301 -6.50 -8.30 0.66
CA GLY A 301 -5.26 -8.99 1.04
C GLY A 301 -4.39 -8.23 2.04
N ALA A 302 -4.95 -7.25 2.76
CA ALA A 302 -4.24 -6.39 3.72
C ALA A 302 -2.99 -5.70 3.12
N ALA A 303 -3.06 -5.31 1.85
CA ALA A 303 -1.99 -4.56 1.20
C ALA A 303 -1.66 -3.27 2.00
N PRO A 304 -0.40 -2.83 2.08
CA PRO A 304 0.00 -1.67 2.89
C PRO A 304 -0.77 -0.38 2.57
N SER A 305 -1.11 -0.15 1.30
CA SER A 305 -1.95 0.97 0.87
C SER A 305 -3.37 0.89 1.43
N ALA A 306 -3.98 -0.32 1.42
CA ALA A 306 -5.31 -0.57 1.96
C ALA A 306 -5.33 -0.48 3.49
N MET A 307 -4.31 -1.02 4.16
CA MET A 307 -4.17 -0.91 5.63
C MET A 307 -4.07 0.55 6.07
N ARG A 308 -3.23 1.36 5.40
CA ARG A 308 -3.12 2.79 5.69
C ARG A 308 -4.46 3.50 5.47
N ALA A 309 -5.11 3.23 4.34
CA ALA A 309 -6.39 3.85 4.00
C ALA A 309 -7.47 3.47 5.01
N GLY A 310 -7.54 2.21 5.41
CA GLY A 310 -8.45 1.73 6.46
C GLY A 310 -8.19 2.40 7.80
N ALA A 311 -6.93 2.48 8.25
CA ALA A 311 -6.57 3.16 9.48
C ALA A 311 -6.94 4.65 9.44
N MET A 312 -6.65 5.35 8.32
CA MET A 312 -7.02 6.75 8.12
C MET A 312 -8.54 6.97 8.07
N ALA A 313 -9.31 5.98 7.65
CA ALA A 313 -10.77 6.02 7.66
C ALA A 313 -11.37 5.76 9.05
N LEU A 314 -10.73 4.93 9.88
CA LEU A 314 -11.16 4.63 11.25
C LEU A 314 -10.86 5.77 12.22
N LEU A 315 -9.74 6.47 12.07
CA LEU A 315 -9.34 7.54 13.00
C LEU A 315 -10.36 8.69 13.15
N PRO A 316 -11.01 9.21 12.09
CA PRO A 316 -12.09 10.19 12.22
C PRO A 316 -13.30 9.67 13.01
N LEU A 317 -13.62 8.38 12.87
CA LEU A 317 -14.70 7.75 13.64
C LEU A 317 -14.37 7.74 15.14
N ILE A 318 -13.14 7.33 15.49
CA ILE A 318 -12.64 7.32 16.85
C ILE A 318 -12.58 8.76 17.42
N ALA A 319 -12.12 9.73 16.61
CA ALA A 319 -12.07 11.13 17.01
C ALA A 319 -13.47 11.68 17.34
N ARG A 320 -14.47 11.35 16.50
CA ARG A 320 -15.88 11.74 16.76
C ARG A 320 -16.45 11.11 18.04
N MET A 321 -16.11 9.85 18.34
CA MET A 321 -16.55 9.19 19.56
C MET A 321 -15.92 9.79 20.81
N THR A 322 -14.65 10.20 20.74
CA THR A 322 -13.89 10.73 21.86
C THR A 322 -13.99 12.25 22.00
N GLY A 323 -14.77 12.92 21.14
CA GLY A 323 -14.89 14.39 21.09
C GLY A 323 -13.59 15.11 20.73
N ARG A 324 -12.63 14.42 20.11
CA ARG A 324 -11.33 14.99 19.74
C ARG A 324 -11.34 15.53 18.31
N ILE A 325 -10.55 16.58 18.08
CA ILE A 325 -10.36 17.15 16.75
C ILE A 325 -9.45 16.22 15.92
N TYR A 326 -9.95 15.78 14.77
CA TYR A 326 -9.18 15.04 13.80
C TYR A 326 -8.27 15.98 12.99
N LEU A 327 -6.98 15.70 12.98
CA LEU A 327 -5.98 16.40 12.17
C LEU A 327 -5.32 15.42 11.22
N ALA A 328 -5.65 15.49 9.94
CA ALA A 328 -5.25 14.51 8.92
C ALA A 328 -3.71 14.28 8.86
N LEU A 329 -2.92 15.34 8.97
CA LEU A 329 -1.45 15.22 8.94
C LEU A 329 -0.89 14.48 10.17
N ARG A 330 -1.44 14.72 11.36
CA ARG A 330 -1.03 13.98 12.57
C ARG A 330 -1.48 12.53 12.50
N ALA A 331 -2.68 12.28 12.01
CA ALA A 331 -3.19 10.93 11.80
C ALA A 331 -2.31 10.15 10.83
N LEU A 332 -1.94 10.74 9.70
CA LEU A 332 -1.03 10.14 8.73
C LEU A 332 0.33 9.80 9.37
N GLY A 333 0.92 10.73 10.12
CA GLY A 333 2.20 10.51 10.80
C GLY A 333 2.12 9.36 11.82
N VAL A 334 1.04 9.28 12.61
CA VAL A 334 0.84 8.19 13.59
C VAL A 334 0.63 6.86 12.88
N VAL A 335 -0.20 6.81 11.84
CA VAL A 335 -0.43 5.58 11.05
C VAL A 335 0.87 5.11 10.41
N ALA A 336 1.62 6.02 9.77
CA ALA A 336 2.91 5.67 9.18
C ALA A 336 3.89 5.15 10.24
N LEU A 337 3.98 5.79 11.41
CA LEU A 337 4.80 5.31 12.52
C LEU A 337 4.41 3.89 12.95
N VAL A 338 3.12 3.65 13.21
CA VAL A 338 2.64 2.33 13.64
C VAL A 338 2.95 1.25 12.61
N MET A 339 2.71 1.54 11.33
CA MET A 339 3.00 0.59 10.24
C MET A 339 4.50 0.28 10.14
N VAL A 340 5.37 1.30 10.26
CA VAL A 340 6.83 1.13 10.20
C VAL A 340 7.39 0.48 11.48
N VAL A 341 6.81 0.73 12.65
CA VAL A 341 7.14 -0.03 13.87
C VAL A 341 6.79 -1.50 13.70
N TRP A 342 5.65 -1.81 13.08
CA TRP A 342 5.26 -3.20 12.80
C TRP A 342 6.19 -3.85 11.77
N ASN A 343 6.40 -3.18 10.64
CA ASN A 343 7.27 -3.67 9.55
C ASN A 343 8.12 -2.54 8.97
N PRO A 344 9.39 -2.39 9.41
CA PRO A 344 10.24 -1.28 8.99
C PRO A 344 10.66 -1.35 7.52
N LEU A 345 10.62 -2.53 6.88
CA LEU A 345 10.91 -2.68 5.45
C LEU A 345 9.91 -1.93 4.55
N LEU A 346 8.70 -1.63 5.04
CA LEU A 346 7.71 -0.86 4.30
C LEU A 346 8.23 0.52 3.90
N LEU A 347 8.99 1.17 4.77
CA LEU A 347 9.44 2.54 4.54
C LEU A 347 10.38 2.67 3.33
N ALA A 348 11.32 1.75 3.18
CA ALA A 348 12.36 1.81 2.16
C ALA A 348 12.03 0.96 0.92
N TYR A 349 11.30 -0.14 1.06
CA TYR A 349 11.19 -1.17 0.03
C TYR A 349 9.76 -1.46 -0.44
N ASP A 350 8.74 -0.73 0.07
CA ASP A 350 7.36 -0.87 -0.43
C ASP A 350 6.91 0.37 -1.21
N PRO A 351 6.89 0.32 -2.56
CA PRO A 351 6.40 1.43 -3.38
C PRO A 351 4.95 1.80 -3.05
N GLY A 352 4.10 0.82 -2.75
CA GLY A 352 2.69 1.04 -2.42
C GLY A 352 2.52 1.87 -1.14
N PHE A 353 3.33 1.61 -0.11
CA PHE A 353 3.35 2.41 1.12
C PHE A 353 3.88 3.83 0.84
N GLN A 354 5.02 3.94 0.16
CA GLN A 354 5.69 5.22 -0.12
C GLN A 354 4.78 6.16 -0.93
N LEU A 355 4.27 5.68 -2.07
CA LEU A 355 3.39 6.46 -2.95
C LEU A 355 2.09 6.85 -2.23
N SER A 356 1.54 5.96 -1.41
CA SER A 356 0.31 6.22 -0.67
C SER A 356 0.48 7.28 0.43
N VAL A 357 1.61 7.29 1.15
CA VAL A 357 1.93 8.32 2.14
C VAL A 357 2.16 9.67 1.45
N LEU A 358 2.94 9.69 0.37
CA LEU A 358 3.20 10.91 -0.41
C LEU A 358 1.92 11.48 -1.04
N ALA A 359 1.06 10.63 -1.61
CA ALA A 359 -0.23 11.06 -2.15
C ALA A 359 -1.09 11.74 -1.07
N THR A 360 -1.12 11.18 0.14
CA THR A 360 -1.88 11.78 1.25
C THR A 360 -1.25 13.09 1.73
N LEU A 361 0.08 13.19 1.75
CA LEU A 361 0.77 14.45 2.02
C LEU A 361 0.44 15.50 0.97
N GLY A 362 0.44 15.12 -0.32
CA GLY A 362 0.04 16.00 -1.42
C GLY A 362 -1.40 16.49 -1.28
N LEU A 363 -2.31 15.59 -0.95
CA LEU A 363 -3.71 15.91 -0.72
C LEU A 363 -3.89 16.90 0.45
N VAL A 364 -3.18 16.72 1.55
CA VAL A 364 -3.33 17.55 2.76
C VAL A 364 -2.60 18.90 2.63
N LEU A 365 -1.40 18.91 2.03
CA LEU A 365 -0.53 20.08 2.01
C LEU A 365 -0.67 20.93 0.74
N LEU A 366 -0.74 20.28 -0.44
CA LEU A 366 -0.71 20.94 -1.75
C LEU A 366 -2.11 21.19 -2.32
N SER A 367 -3.06 20.26 -2.13
CA SER A 367 -4.41 20.41 -2.70
C SER A 367 -5.09 21.74 -2.31
N PRO A 368 -5.03 22.22 -1.04
CA PRO A 368 -5.60 23.52 -0.69
C PRO A 368 -4.91 24.72 -1.36
N VAL A 369 -3.64 24.57 -1.73
CA VAL A 369 -2.88 25.60 -2.48
C VAL A 369 -3.33 25.59 -3.94
N CYS A 370 -3.40 24.40 -4.55
CA CYS A 370 -3.87 24.22 -5.93
C CYS A 370 -5.32 24.69 -6.10
N ALA A 371 -6.21 24.39 -5.15
CA ALA A 371 -7.60 24.85 -5.19
C ALA A 371 -7.72 26.39 -5.24
N GLY A 372 -6.81 27.09 -4.54
CA GLY A 372 -6.73 28.55 -4.59
C GLY A 372 -6.30 29.10 -5.96
N TRP A 373 -5.51 28.35 -6.74
CA TRP A 373 -5.11 28.74 -8.10
C TRP A 373 -6.19 28.40 -9.15
N LEU A 374 -6.96 27.36 -8.88
CA LEU A 374 -7.98 26.83 -9.79
C LEU A 374 -9.37 27.44 -9.56
N HIS A 375 -9.45 28.68 -9.05
CA HIS A 375 -10.73 29.36 -8.75
C HIS A 375 -11.63 29.55 -9.98
N TRP A 376 -11.05 29.51 -11.19
CA TRP A 376 -11.75 29.58 -12.46
C TRP A 376 -12.48 28.29 -12.85
N ILE A 377 -12.15 27.14 -12.22
CA ILE A 377 -12.85 25.87 -12.45
C ILE A 377 -14.15 25.87 -11.64
N PRO A 378 -15.31 25.53 -12.27
CA PRO A 378 -16.59 25.44 -11.59
C PRO A 378 -16.58 24.40 -10.45
N GLU A 379 -17.34 24.67 -9.40
CA GLU A 379 -17.53 23.71 -8.29
C GLU A 379 -18.52 22.59 -8.62
N ARG A 380 -19.18 22.65 -9.79
CA ARG A 380 -20.09 21.60 -10.25
C ARG A 380 -19.37 20.25 -10.32
N PHE A 381 -20.05 19.22 -9.86
CA PHE A 381 -19.51 17.83 -9.81
C PHE A 381 -18.17 17.72 -9.07
N ALA A 382 -17.87 18.61 -8.14
CA ALA A 382 -16.59 18.66 -7.41
C ALA A 382 -15.35 18.79 -8.32
N LEU A 383 -15.48 19.33 -9.53
CA LEU A 383 -14.40 19.40 -10.53
C LEU A 383 -13.16 20.14 -10.00
N ARG A 384 -13.36 21.28 -9.30
CA ARG A 384 -12.26 22.02 -8.69
C ARG A 384 -11.51 21.20 -7.64
N GLU A 385 -12.25 20.47 -6.80
CA GLU A 385 -11.67 19.62 -5.77
C GLU A 385 -10.91 18.44 -6.38
N ILE A 386 -11.46 17.79 -7.40
CA ILE A 386 -10.81 16.71 -8.14
C ILE A 386 -9.54 17.22 -8.83
N ALA A 387 -9.59 18.36 -9.54
CA ALA A 387 -8.42 18.92 -10.19
C ALA A 387 -7.33 19.33 -9.18
N ALA A 388 -7.71 19.99 -8.09
CA ALA A 388 -6.79 20.41 -7.05
C ALA A 388 -6.15 19.21 -6.31
N SER A 389 -6.93 18.19 -6.00
CA SER A 389 -6.43 16.96 -5.37
C SER A 389 -5.52 16.19 -6.32
N THR A 390 -5.87 16.07 -7.60
CA THR A 390 -5.03 15.42 -8.62
C THR A 390 -3.69 16.14 -8.76
N LEU A 391 -3.69 17.47 -8.93
CA LEU A 391 -2.44 18.23 -9.03
C LEU A 391 -1.61 18.15 -7.76
N GLY A 392 -2.23 18.27 -6.59
CA GLY A 392 -1.52 18.21 -5.31
C GLY A 392 -0.91 16.84 -5.04
N THR A 393 -1.65 15.76 -5.30
CA THR A 393 -1.15 14.39 -5.13
C THR A 393 -0.08 14.08 -6.17
N GLN A 394 -0.31 14.43 -7.43
CA GLN A 394 0.62 14.17 -8.52
C GLN A 394 1.94 14.91 -8.33
N ALA A 395 1.92 16.18 -7.95
CA ALA A 395 3.14 16.94 -7.65
C ALA A 395 3.97 16.30 -6.54
N MET A 396 3.33 15.75 -5.50
CA MET A 396 4.03 15.10 -4.38
C MET A 396 4.55 13.70 -4.73
N VAL A 397 3.82 12.95 -5.55
CA VAL A 397 4.19 11.57 -5.93
C VAL A 397 5.21 11.52 -7.06
N LEU A 398 5.17 12.49 -7.96
CA LEU A 398 5.92 12.51 -9.22
C LEU A 398 7.43 12.30 -9.07
N PRO A 399 8.16 12.96 -8.13
CA PRO A 399 9.61 12.77 -8.03
C PRO A 399 10.00 11.32 -7.73
N LEU A 400 9.25 10.65 -6.83
CA LEU A 400 9.49 9.25 -6.50
C LEU A 400 9.06 8.32 -7.65
N LEU A 401 7.91 8.59 -8.28
CA LEU A 401 7.41 7.80 -9.40
C LEU A 401 8.38 7.82 -10.58
N LEU A 402 8.92 9.01 -10.92
CA LEU A 402 9.93 9.15 -11.95
C LEU A 402 11.24 8.45 -11.59
N TYR A 403 11.64 8.47 -10.33
CA TYR A 403 12.83 7.78 -9.86
C TYR A 403 12.66 6.25 -9.96
N GLN A 404 11.49 5.71 -9.57
CA GLN A 404 11.23 4.27 -9.54
C GLN A 404 10.86 3.69 -10.91
N ASN A 405 9.91 4.31 -11.61
CA ASN A 405 9.32 3.76 -12.83
C ASN A 405 9.75 4.49 -14.10
N GLY A 406 10.16 5.78 -13.98
CA GLY A 406 10.57 6.58 -15.13
C GLY A 406 9.48 6.96 -16.11
N LEU A 407 8.21 6.77 -15.79
CA LEU A 407 7.09 7.09 -16.66
C LEU A 407 6.37 8.35 -16.17
N LEU A 408 6.25 9.33 -17.06
CA LEU A 408 5.50 10.58 -16.83
C LEU A 408 4.26 10.58 -17.72
N SER A 409 3.09 10.53 -17.13
CA SER A 409 1.83 10.76 -17.86
C SER A 409 1.55 12.25 -17.99
N LEU A 410 1.49 12.74 -19.22
CA LEU A 410 1.15 14.13 -19.52
C LEU A 410 -0.36 14.37 -19.54
N VAL A 411 -1.13 13.33 -19.75
CA VAL A 411 -2.60 13.37 -19.84
C VAL A 411 -3.30 13.02 -18.53
N ALA A 412 -2.54 12.78 -17.46
CA ALA A 412 -3.11 12.33 -16.19
C ALA A 412 -4.15 13.30 -15.61
N LEU A 413 -3.96 14.61 -15.73
CA LEU A 413 -4.92 15.59 -15.19
C LEU A 413 -6.29 15.53 -15.90
N PRO A 414 -6.38 15.69 -17.23
CA PRO A 414 -7.67 15.59 -17.92
C PRO A 414 -8.29 14.19 -17.81
N ALA A 415 -7.49 13.12 -17.88
CA ALA A 415 -7.98 11.76 -17.71
C ALA A 415 -8.61 11.54 -16.32
N ASN A 416 -7.94 11.99 -15.26
CA ASN A 416 -8.47 11.94 -13.89
C ASN A 416 -9.75 12.76 -13.72
N LEU A 417 -9.81 13.96 -14.32
CA LEU A 417 -10.97 14.82 -14.21
C LEU A 417 -12.23 14.16 -14.79
N LEU A 418 -12.09 13.42 -15.88
CA LEU A 418 -13.20 12.71 -16.52
C LEU A 418 -13.51 11.38 -15.81
N ALA A 419 -12.50 10.59 -15.47
CA ALA A 419 -12.69 9.26 -14.88
C ALA A 419 -13.18 9.33 -13.42
N LEU A 420 -12.59 10.18 -12.55
CA LEU A 420 -12.88 10.18 -11.11
C LEU A 420 -14.32 10.63 -10.77
N VAL A 421 -14.95 11.44 -11.62
CA VAL A 421 -16.37 11.81 -11.45
C VAL A 421 -17.28 10.58 -11.57
N ALA A 422 -16.91 9.61 -12.41
CA ALA A 422 -17.68 8.41 -12.66
C ALA A 422 -17.43 7.30 -11.61
N VAL A 423 -16.26 7.28 -10.94
CA VAL A 423 -15.87 6.21 -10.01
C VAL A 423 -16.88 5.95 -8.88
N PRO A 424 -17.46 6.95 -8.18
CA PRO A 424 -18.44 6.67 -7.13
C PRO A 424 -19.69 5.94 -7.65
N TRP A 425 -20.13 6.30 -8.83
CA TRP A 425 -21.28 5.65 -9.49
C TRP A 425 -20.90 4.25 -9.97
N ALA A 426 -19.72 4.09 -10.58
CA ALA A 426 -19.19 2.80 -10.98
C ALA A 426 -19.14 1.84 -9.77
N MET A 427 -18.60 2.28 -8.63
CA MET A 427 -18.52 1.46 -7.42
C MET A 427 -19.92 1.07 -6.90
N GLY A 428 -20.84 2.03 -6.78
CA GLY A 428 -22.18 1.76 -6.26
C GLY A 428 -22.97 0.78 -7.14
N LEU A 429 -22.94 1.02 -8.46
CA LEU A 429 -23.63 0.17 -9.43
C LEU A 429 -22.96 -1.21 -9.57
N SER A 430 -21.64 -1.32 -9.44
CA SER A 430 -20.95 -2.61 -9.41
C SER A 430 -21.35 -3.45 -8.22
N VAL A 431 -21.56 -2.83 -7.04
CA VAL A 431 -22.07 -3.56 -5.87
C VAL A 431 -23.47 -4.10 -6.15
N VAL A 432 -24.37 -3.31 -6.73
CA VAL A 432 -25.72 -3.76 -7.11
C VAL A 432 -25.64 -4.88 -8.16
N ALA A 433 -24.81 -4.71 -9.19
CA ALA A 433 -24.60 -5.71 -10.24
C ALA A 433 -24.09 -7.06 -9.69
N ALA A 434 -23.10 -7.00 -8.78
CA ALA A 434 -22.56 -8.20 -8.14
C ALA A 434 -23.62 -8.97 -7.35
N PHE A 435 -24.37 -8.28 -6.49
CA PHE A 435 -25.45 -8.93 -5.73
C PHE A 435 -26.56 -9.47 -6.62
N ALA A 436 -26.93 -8.72 -7.67
CA ALA A 436 -27.92 -9.20 -8.65
C ALA A 436 -27.38 -10.44 -9.38
N GLY A 437 -26.10 -10.45 -9.80
CA GLY A 437 -25.46 -11.59 -10.44
C GLY A 437 -25.35 -12.81 -9.52
N MET A 438 -25.08 -12.62 -8.24
CA MET A 438 -25.07 -13.73 -7.25
C MET A 438 -26.43 -14.39 -7.06
N ILE A 439 -27.54 -13.64 -7.18
CA ILE A 439 -28.91 -14.15 -6.93
C ILE A 439 -29.55 -14.66 -8.20
N LEU A 440 -29.44 -13.91 -9.30
CA LEU A 440 -30.14 -14.16 -10.56
C LEU A 440 -29.26 -14.75 -11.65
N GLY A 441 -27.92 -14.84 -11.40
CA GLY A 441 -26.95 -15.28 -12.39
C GLY A 441 -26.98 -14.41 -13.66
N PRO A 442 -26.85 -14.99 -14.86
CA PRO A 442 -26.80 -14.23 -16.12
C PRO A 442 -28.07 -13.42 -16.43
N TYR A 443 -29.21 -13.75 -15.82
CA TYR A 443 -30.46 -13.00 -16.01
C TYR A 443 -30.39 -11.57 -15.42
N ALA A 444 -29.44 -11.30 -14.55
CA ALA A 444 -29.24 -9.98 -13.96
C ALA A 444 -28.53 -8.97 -14.88
N VAL A 445 -28.19 -9.32 -16.12
CA VAL A 445 -27.51 -8.42 -17.09
C VAL A 445 -28.25 -7.09 -17.26
N VAL A 446 -29.60 -7.09 -17.26
CA VAL A 446 -30.40 -5.87 -17.38
C VAL A 446 -30.17 -4.94 -16.18
N ILE A 447 -30.05 -5.50 -14.96
CA ILE A 447 -29.77 -4.74 -13.73
C ILE A 447 -28.32 -4.24 -13.73
N ALA A 448 -27.40 -5.01 -14.30
CA ALA A 448 -25.98 -4.67 -14.39
C ALA A 448 -25.66 -3.67 -15.51
N PHE A 449 -26.58 -3.47 -16.47
CA PHE A 449 -26.34 -2.60 -17.64
C PHE A 449 -25.89 -1.17 -17.28
N PRO A 450 -26.45 -0.46 -16.28
CA PRO A 450 -25.95 0.84 -15.86
C PRO A 450 -24.51 0.81 -15.35
N ALA A 451 -24.11 -0.27 -14.65
CA ALA A 451 -22.73 -0.47 -14.21
C ALA A 451 -21.81 -0.65 -15.41
N TYR A 452 -22.20 -1.48 -16.38
CA TYR A 452 -21.47 -1.69 -17.63
C TYR A 452 -21.19 -0.37 -18.34
N VAL A 453 -22.21 0.47 -18.55
CA VAL A 453 -22.07 1.75 -19.28
C VAL A 453 -21.05 2.67 -18.60
N ILE A 454 -21.07 2.78 -17.27
CA ILE A 454 -20.14 3.65 -16.54
C ILE A 454 -18.73 3.06 -16.53
N LEU A 455 -18.58 1.75 -16.39
CA LEU A 455 -17.27 1.08 -16.45
C LEU A 455 -16.67 1.19 -17.84
N ALA A 456 -17.44 0.92 -18.90
CA ALA A 456 -17.03 1.11 -20.29
C ALA A 456 -16.66 2.57 -20.59
N TYR A 457 -17.36 3.55 -20.00
CA TYR A 457 -16.97 4.96 -20.09
C TYR A 457 -15.59 5.21 -19.48
N ILE A 458 -15.30 4.69 -18.28
CA ILE A 458 -13.97 4.86 -17.64
C ILE A 458 -12.87 4.23 -18.48
N ILE A 459 -13.10 3.03 -19.03
CA ILE A 459 -12.17 2.33 -19.91
C ILE A 459 -11.97 3.13 -21.22
N GLY A 460 -13.07 3.62 -21.81
CA GLY A 460 -13.03 4.44 -23.03
C GLY A 460 -12.25 5.75 -22.84
N VAL A 461 -12.39 6.41 -21.68
CA VAL A 461 -11.57 7.57 -21.33
C VAL A 461 -10.10 7.18 -21.28
N ALA A 462 -9.74 6.06 -20.63
CA ALA A 462 -8.36 5.62 -20.55
C ALA A 462 -7.78 5.30 -21.93
N GLN A 463 -8.50 4.56 -22.77
CA GLN A 463 -8.10 4.22 -24.13
C GLN A 463 -7.94 5.47 -25.02
N PHE A 464 -8.88 6.41 -24.94
CA PHE A 464 -8.83 7.65 -25.72
C PHE A 464 -7.57 8.45 -25.41
N PHE A 465 -7.24 8.65 -24.13
CA PHE A 465 -6.03 9.38 -23.75
C PHE A 465 -4.76 8.58 -24.00
N ALA A 466 -4.77 7.26 -23.88
CA ALA A 466 -3.62 6.41 -24.19
C ALA A 466 -3.28 6.40 -25.68
N ALA A 467 -4.26 6.57 -26.55
CA ALA A 467 -4.06 6.64 -28.01
C ALA A 467 -3.35 7.93 -28.46
N LEU A 468 -3.22 8.93 -27.60
CA LEU A 468 -2.51 10.16 -27.94
C LEU A 468 -0.99 9.91 -27.99
N PRO A 469 -0.28 10.41 -29.01
CA PRO A 469 1.14 10.14 -29.23
C PRO A 469 2.05 10.67 -28.11
N PHE A 470 1.53 11.54 -27.25
CA PHE A 470 2.23 12.13 -26.11
C PHE A 470 1.57 11.78 -24.76
N ALA A 471 0.78 10.70 -24.70
CA ALA A 471 0.09 10.30 -23.46
C ALA A 471 1.06 10.09 -22.30
N SER A 472 2.20 9.46 -22.58
CA SER A 472 3.25 9.24 -21.60
C SER A 472 4.64 9.44 -22.20
N VAL A 473 5.58 9.87 -21.37
CA VAL A 473 6.99 10.07 -21.73
C VAL A 473 7.86 9.24 -20.80
N SER A 474 8.77 8.47 -21.36
CA SER A 474 9.79 7.76 -20.59
C SER A 474 10.96 8.70 -20.28
N VAL A 475 11.31 8.78 -18.99
CA VAL A 475 12.45 9.54 -18.51
C VAL A 475 13.58 8.57 -18.18
N THR A 476 14.81 8.83 -18.66
CA THR A 476 15.98 8.01 -18.32
C THR A 476 16.29 8.06 -16.82
N ALA A 477 16.98 7.04 -16.31
CA ALA A 477 17.39 7.02 -14.90
C ALA A 477 18.22 8.26 -14.56
N PHE A 478 17.97 8.83 -13.41
CA PHE A 478 18.67 10.00 -12.88
C PHE A 478 19.09 9.76 -11.43
N SER A 479 20.07 10.54 -10.97
CA SER A 479 20.58 10.41 -9.61
C SER A 479 19.50 10.69 -8.57
N VAL A 480 19.50 9.92 -7.49
CA VAL A 480 18.59 10.08 -6.33
C VAL A 480 18.62 11.51 -5.74
N TRP A 481 19.74 12.23 -5.90
CA TRP A 481 19.88 13.61 -5.44
C TRP A 481 18.91 14.58 -6.11
N TRP A 482 18.57 14.36 -7.38
CA TRP A 482 17.54 15.16 -8.07
C TRP A 482 16.15 14.96 -7.48
N MET A 483 15.85 13.73 -7.07
CA MET A 483 14.60 13.45 -6.35
C MET A 483 14.55 14.19 -5.00
N PHE A 484 15.63 14.15 -4.22
CA PHE A 484 15.69 14.90 -2.96
C PHE A 484 15.64 16.41 -3.17
N ALA A 485 16.30 16.94 -4.20
CA ALA A 485 16.21 18.36 -4.57
C ALA A 485 14.78 18.77 -4.92
N ALA A 486 14.08 17.94 -5.69
CA ALA A 486 12.65 18.19 -6.01
C ALA A 486 11.78 18.22 -4.75
N TYR A 487 11.97 17.30 -3.81
CA TYR A 487 11.25 17.35 -2.53
C TYR A 487 11.62 18.57 -1.69
N ALA A 488 12.90 18.96 -1.64
CA ALA A 488 13.33 20.17 -0.93
C ALA A 488 12.63 21.42 -1.49
N LEU A 489 12.52 21.52 -2.82
CA LEU A 489 11.80 22.60 -3.49
C LEU A 489 10.30 22.58 -3.19
N LEU A 490 9.66 21.40 -3.23
CA LEU A 490 8.24 21.25 -2.93
C LEU A 490 7.92 21.64 -1.48
N PHE A 491 8.66 21.11 -0.50
CA PHE A 491 8.44 21.44 0.91
C PHE A 491 8.80 22.89 1.23
N GLY A 492 9.87 23.43 0.62
CA GLY A 492 10.24 24.83 0.71
C GLY A 492 9.16 25.75 0.15
N GLY A 493 8.58 25.40 -1.00
CA GLY A 493 7.46 26.12 -1.61
C GLY A 493 6.20 26.12 -0.73
N VAL A 494 5.83 24.95 -0.20
CA VAL A 494 4.69 24.83 0.74
C VAL A 494 4.91 25.70 1.97
N TRP A 495 6.09 25.62 2.58
CA TRP A 495 6.43 26.43 3.75
C TRP A 495 6.35 27.92 3.45
N TYR A 496 6.89 28.36 2.31
CA TYR A 496 6.84 29.77 1.90
C TYR A 496 5.41 30.27 1.73
N VAL A 497 4.56 29.51 1.03
CA VAL A 497 3.15 29.87 0.82
C VAL A 497 2.37 29.92 2.14
N GLN A 498 2.58 28.98 3.03
CA GLN A 498 1.94 28.96 4.36
C GLN A 498 2.39 30.15 5.21
N LYS A 499 3.69 30.48 5.19
CA LYS A 499 4.22 31.64 5.92
C LYS A 499 3.66 32.96 5.39
N ARG A 500 3.47 33.07 4.06
CA ARG A 500 2.86 34.25 3.45
C ARG A 500 1.39 34.41 3.85
N LYS A 501 0.60 33.32 3.82
CA LYS A 501 -0.80 33.32 4.28
C LYS A 501 -0.93 33.71 5.75
N SER A 502 -0.06 33.25 6.63
CA SER A 502 -0.09 33.61 8.05
C SER A 502 0.28 35.09 8.32
N ARG A 503 1.03 35.72 7.42
CA ARG A 503 1.35 37.16 7.51
C ARG A 503 0.23 38.06 6.99
N THR A 504 -0.53 37.60 5.98
CA THR A 504 -1.66 38.37 5.41
C THR A 504 -2.94 38.23 6.23
N GLN A 505 -3.10 37.16 6.97
CA GLN A 505 -4.14 37.02 8.01
C GLN A 505 -3.52 37.49 9.34
N GLY A 506 -3.44 38.82 9.54
CA GLY A 506 -2.98 39.44 10.79
C GLY A 506 -3.69 38.83 12.00
N PRO A 507 -3.20 39.07 13.25
CA PRO A 507 -3.76 38.44 14.42
C PRO A 507 -5.27 38.72 14.45
N ALA A 508 -6.06 37.64 14.34
CA ALA A 508 -7.50 37.73 14.46
C ALA A 508 -7.78 38.43 15.78
N VAL A 509 -8.24 39.69 15.68
CA VAL A 509 -8.66 40.47 16.83
C VAL A 509 -9.69 39.64 17.57
N SER A 510 -9.27 39.10 18.70
CA SER A 510 -10.17 38.55 19.71
C SER A 510 -11.14 39.66 20.12
N LYS A 511 -12.28 39.75 19.46
CA LYS A 511 -13.42 40.47 19.97
C LYS A 511 -14.36 39.48 20.60
N LYS A 512 -14.27 39.50 21.95
CA LYS A 512 -15.25 39.12 22.98
C LYS A 512 -16.04 37.83 22.80
#